data_9f96f7c994476c2e898fbfb6559f8105
#
_entry.id   9f96f7c994476c2e898fbfb6559f8105
#
_cell.length_a   1.000
_cell.length_b   1.000
_cell.length_c   1.000
_cell.angle_alpha   90.00
_cell.angle_beta   90.00
_cell.angle_gamma   90.00
#
_symmetry.space_group_name_H-M   'P 1'
#
loop_
_entity.id
_entity.type
_entity.pdbx_description
1 polymer ?
#
loop_
_entity_poly.entity_id
_entity_poly.type
_entity_poly.pdbx_seq_one_letter_code
_entity_poly.pdbx_strand_id
1 'polypeptide(L)'
;MKHTLIALACALTLSTAISTLGADAKLKYSYVPNHFDKDPGGQSQGPCHGGAALDEAGNVYVTTDTPRGITVFSKDGKFLRAVGPTRVHALEIRKENGTEYIYAARPSDHEVLKLKLNGEQVWKIAASDENQNFPDKNKFNPCAVTVAPDGSIFVADGYGSNYVLKFDKDRKFVSRFGGPGAEEGKFNTCHGIAFDSRQDKPLLLVCNRNNNRVEYWDLDGIFVKVIQKDLRMPAAVHIRGNYAVFPELQGRVTILAKDGSIAAQLGDNPKADQRANFGLPPEQWTEGITNSPHGASLDPDLNVIVSEWSKFGRVHKWAVQK
;
A
#
# COMPACT_ATOMS: atom_id res chain seq x y z
N MET A 1 -5.13 25.40 70.65
CA MET A 1 -5.12 26.05 69.32
C MET A 1 -4.33 25.14 68.36
N LYS A 2 -5.02 24.45 67.52
CA LYS A 2 -4.40 23.57 66.49
C LYS A 2 -4.56 24.27 65.11
N HIS A 3 -3.46 24.62 64.48
CA HIS A 3 -3.46 25.22 63.14
C HIS A 3 -3.37 24.10 62.10
N THR A 4 -4.42 23.96 61.27
CA THR A 4 -4.47 23.04 60.14
C THR A 4 -3.98 23.80 58.90
N LEU A 5 -2.85 23.37 58.31
CA LEU A 5 -2.40 23.84 57.02
C LEU A 5 -3.15 23.06 55.92
N ILE A 6 -3.83 23.80 55.05
CA ILE A 6 -4.43 23.28 53.82
C ILE A 6 -3.40 23.51 52.70
N ALA A 7 -2.86 22.40 52.15
CA ALA A 7 -2.02 22.45 50.95
C ALA A 7 -2.91 22.42 49.70
N LEU A 8 -2.86 23.48 48.90
CA LEU A 8 -3.55 23.59 47.61
C LEU A 8 -2.66 22.98 46.52
N ALA A 9 -3.01 21.80 46.04
CA ALA A 9 -2.34 21.17 44.94
C ALA A 9 -2.91 21.73 43.63
N CYS A 10 -2.10 22.51 42.92
CA CYS A 10 -2.42 23.02 41.58
C CYS A 10 -2.08 21.93 40.55
N ALA A 11 -3.09 21.22 40.01
CA ALA A 11 -2.90 20.29 38.91
C ALA A 11 -2.84 21.10 37.59
N LEU A 12 -1.65 21.19 37.04
CA LEU A 12 -1.48 21.65 35.64
C LEU A 12 -1.95 20.55 34.68
N THR A 13 -3.11 20.71 34.10
CA THR A 13 -3.54 19.90 32.95
C THR A 13 -2.86 20.46 31.69
N LEU A 14 -1.84 19.76 31.20
CA LEU A 14 -1.31 19.97 29.87
C LEU A 14 -2.37 19.52 28.84
N SER A 15 -3.14 20.46 28.33
CA SER A 15 -4.01 20.23 27.18
C SER A 15 -3.14 20.20 25.91
N THR A 16 -2.80 19.01 25.43
CA THR A 16 -2.27 18.84 24.07
C THR A 16 -3.40 19.12 23.09
N ALA A 17 -3.41 20.29 22.51
CA ALA A 17 -4.27 20.62 21.40
C ALA A 17 -3.86 19.77 20.18
N ILE A 18 -4.56 18.62 19.98
CA ILE A 18 -4.56 17.93 18.72
C ILE A 18 -5.37 18.85 17.77
N SER A 19 -4.68 19.60 16.92
CA SER A 19 -5.34 20.33 15.84
C SER A 19 -5.94 19.29 14.89
N THR A 20 -7.22 19.02 15.00
CA THR A 20 -7.98 18.30 13.98
C THR A 20 -8.01 19.20 12.75
N LEU A 21 -7.15 18.92 11.78
CA LEU A 21 -7.32 19.45 10.42
C LEU A 21 -8.71 19.00 9.96
N GLY A 22 -9.59 19.96 9.68
CA GLY A 22 -10.93 19.68 9.18
C GLY A 22 -10.87 18.91 7.86
N ALA A 23 -11.94 18.18 7.53
CA ALA A 23 -12.05 17.28 6.37
C ALA A 23 -11.78 17.93 5.00
N ASP A 24 -11.65 19.26 4.93
CA ASP A 24 -11.48 20.03 3.69
C ASP A 24 -10.06 20.57 3.45
N ALA A 25 -9.07 20.24 4.26
CA ALA A 25 -7.72 20.77 4.09
C ALA A 25 -7.00 20.08 2.94
N LYS A 26 -6.82 20.78 1.83
CA LYS A 26 -5.92 20.36 0.75
C LYS A 26 -4.50 20.27 1.28
N LEU A 27 -3.92 19.08 1.22
CA LEU A 27 -2.52 18.87 1.55
C LEU A 27 -1.63 19.46 0.45
N LYS A 28 -0.54 20.10 0.85
CA LYS A 28 0.48 20.60 -0.07
C LYS A 28 1.76 19.80 0.13
N TYR A 29 2.47 19.56 -0.95
CA TYR A 29 3.68 18.75 -0.95
C TYR A 29 4.80 19.41 -1.75
N SER A 30 6.03 19.17 -1.29
CA SER A 30 7.25 19.47 -2.05
C SER A 30 7.95 18.15 -2.40
N TYR A 31 8.40 18.04 -3.64
CA TYR A 31 9.24 16.91 -4.06
C TYR A 31 10.60 16.98 -3.36
N VAL A 32 11.13 15.84 -2.91
CA VAL A 32 12.44 15.72 -2.28
C VAL A 32 13.39 15.02 -3.24
N PRO A 33 14.23 15.75 -3.98
CA PRO A 33 15.11 15.16 -4.97
C PRO A 33 16.20 14.30 -4.33
N ASN A 34 16.60 13.22 -5.02
CA ASN A 34 17.71 12.35 -4.63
C ASN A 34 17.63 11.82 -3.17
N HIS A 35 16.42 11.59 -2.66
CA HIS A 35 16.24 11.12 -1.30
C HIS A 35 16.75 9.69 -1.12
N PHE A 36 16.45 8.79 -2.08
CA PHE A 36 16.88 7.40 -2.02
C PHE A 36 18.18 7.16 -2.77
N ASP A 37 19.01 6.25 -2.25
CA ASP A 37 20.21 5.79 -2.95
C ASP A 37 19.81 5.23 -4.33
N LYS A 38 20.45 5.73 -5.39
CA LYS A 38 20.13 5.35 -6.78
C LYS A 38 20.58 3.92 -7.09
N ASP A 39 21.75 3.55 -6.59
CA ASP A 39 22.35 2.23 -6.74
C ASP A 39 22.52 1.58 -5.36
N PRO A 40 21.41 1.11 -4.74
CA PRO A 40 21.44 0.59 -3.39
C PRO A 40 22.34 -0.65 -3.30
N GLY A 41 23.37 -0.55 -2.46
CA GLY A 41 24.40 -1.59 -2.36
C GLY A 41 25.25 -1.76 -3.62
N GLY A 42 25.44 -0.71 -4.42
CA GLY A 42 26.24 -0.70 -5.64
C GLY A 42 25.57 -1.41 -6.85
N GLN A 43 24.25 -1.62 -6.80
CA GLN A 43 23.49 -2.28 -7.86
C GLN A 43 22.24 -1.48 -8.20
N SER A 44 21.81 -1.49 -9.47
CA SER A 44 20.56 -0.86 -9.89
C SER A 44 19.37 -1.33 -9.05
N GLN A 45 18.45 -0.42 -8.72
CA GLN A 45 17.20 -0.75 -8.03
C GLN A 45 16.29 -1.62 -8.92
N GLY A 46 16.31 -1.43 -10.24
CA GLY A 46 15.45 -2.15 -11.17
C GLY A 46 16.08 -3.43 -11.75
N PRO A 47 15.26 -4.23 -12.43
CA PRO A 47 13.81 -4.03 -12.64
C PRO A 47 13.01 -4.20 -11.34
N CYS A 48 11.89 -3.51 -11.26
CA CYS A 48 11.00 -3.62 -10.11
C CYS A 48 9.52 -3.48 -10.48
N HIS A 49 8.66 -4.19 -9.74
CA HIS A 49 7.21 -4.02 -9.80
C HIS A 49 6.73 -2.80 -9.01
N GLY A 50 7.51 -2.38 -8.01
CA GLY A 50 7.25 -1.13 -7.29
C GLY A 50 6.29 -1.25 -6.11
N GLY A 51 6.26 -2.36 -5.39
CA GLY A 51 5.65 -2.39 -4.05
C GLY A 51 6.44 -1.52 -3.08
N ALA A 52 5.78 -0.79 -2.19
CA ALA A 52 6.41 0.04 -1.16
C ALA A 52 5.65 -0.02 0.17
N ALA A 53 6.34 -0.24 1.29
CA ALA A 53 5.77 -0.17 2.64
C ALA A 53 6.79 0.39 3.64
N LEU A 54 6.31 0.82 4.82
CA LEU A 54 7.14 1.31 5.91
C LEU A 54 6.95 0.48 7.17
N ASP A 55 8.05 0.22 7.90
CA ASP A 55 7.98 -0.29 9.28
C ASP A 55 7.80 0.87 10.29
N GLU A 56 7.59 0.55 11.56
CA GLU A 56 7.43 1.54 12.64
C GLU A 56 8.68 2.39 12.88
N ALA A 57 9.87 1.87 12.55
CA ALA A 57 11.12 2.61 12.63
C ALA A 57 11.28 3.63 11.48
N GLY A 58 10.37 3.60 10.50
CA GLY A 58 10.39 4.45 9.31
C GLY A 58 11.28 3.92 8.19
N ASN A 59 11.76 2.67 8.28
CA ASN A 59 12.48 2.08 7.15
C ASN A 59 11.51 1.78 6.02
N VAL A 60 11.99 1.98 4.79
CA VAL A 60 11.22 1.83 3.55
C VAL A 60 11.60 0.53 2.86
N TYR A 61 10.63 -0.33 2.65
CA TYR A 61 10.75 -1.61 1.97
C TYR A 61 10.23 -1.46 0.54
N VAL A 62 11.08 -1.74 -0.44
CA VAL A 62 10.74 -1.61 -1.87
C VAL A 62 10.99 -2.93 -2.59
N THR A 63 9.99 -3.42 -3.30
CA THR A 63 10.10 -4.69 -4.04
C THR A 63 10.96 -4.53 -5.30
N THR A 64 11.74 -5.56 -5.62
CA THR A 64 12.49 -5.65 -6.88
C THR A 64 12.20 -6.98 -7.57
N ASP A 65 12.33 -7.01 -8.90
CA ASP A 65 12.31 -8.25 -9.69
C ASP A 65 13.73 -8.85 -9.86
N THR A 66 14.70 -8.30 -9.10
CA THR A 66 16.08 -8.80 -9.05
C THR A 66 16.22 -9.92 -8.00
N PRO A 67 17.32 -10.69 -8.00
CA PRO A 67 17.58 -11.69 -6.95
C PRO A 67 17.63 -11.14 -5.52
N ARG A 68 17.70 -9.81 -5.33
CA ARG A 68 17.68 -9.16 -4.01
C ARG A 68 16.33 -9.20 -3.32
N GLY A 69 15.23 -9.41 -4.06
CA GLY A 69 13.89 -9.44 -3.49
C GLY A 69 13.39 -8.05 -3.06
N ILE A 70 13.40 -7.78 -1.76
CA ILE A 70 12.94 -6.51 -1.18
C ILE A 70 14.16 -5.72 -0.69
N THR A 71 14.41 -4.55 -1.24
CA THR A 71 15.43 -3.62 -0.74
C THR A 71 14.86 -2.79 0.40
N VAL A 72 15.67 -2.58 1.43
CA VAL A 72 15.30 -1.82 2.63
C VAL A 72 16.17 -0.60 2.74
N PHE A 73 15.53 0.56 2.85
CA PHE A 73 16.20 1.86 3.05
C PHE A 73 15.85 2.41 4.44
N SER A 74 16.76 3.19 5.01
CA SER A 74 16.44 3.98 6.20
C SER A 74 15.42 5.09 5.86
N LYS A 75 14.83 5.71 6.86
CA LYS A 75 13.98 6.90 6.71
C LYS A 75 14.67 8.06 5.95
N ASP A 76 16.00 8.07 5.97
CA ASP A 76 16.83 9.07 5.28
C ASP A 76 17.23 8.63 3.86
N GLY A 77 16.66 7.53 3.36
CA GLY A 77 16.85 7.03 2.00
C GLY A 77 18.13 6.23 1.76
N LYS A 78 18.90 5.89 2.81
CA LYS A 78 20.13 5.10 2.70
C LYS A 78 19.81 3.62 2.63
N PHE A 79 20.43 2.92 1.70
CA PHE A 79 20.32 1.47 1.61
C PHE A 79 20.87 0.80 2.87
N LEU A 80 20.10 -0.11 3.44
CA LEU A 80 20.46 -0.86 4.64
C LEU A 80 20.79 -2.32 4.32
N ARG A 81 19.89 -3.00 3.61
CA ARG A 81 19.94 -4.43 3.30
C ARG A 81 18.94 -4.82 2.23
N ALA A 82 19.04 -6.06 1.79
CA ALA A 82 18.00 -6.73 1.00
C ALA A 82 17.47 -7.95 1.74
N VAL A 83 16.19 -8.25 1.62
CA VAL A 83 15.52 -9.32 2.36
C VAL A 83 14.44 -9.99 1.51
N GLY A 84 14.00 -11.19 1.94
CA GLY A 84 12.84 -11.88 1.41
C GLY A 84 13.04 -12.51 0.03
N PRO A 85 11.96 -13.09 -0.49
CA PRO A 85 11.97 -13.71 -1.80
C PRO A 85 11.97 -12.69 -2.93
N THR A 86 12.37 -13.12 -4.11
CA THR A 86 12.27 -12.36 -5.37
C THR A 86 10.84 -12.29 -5.87
N ARG A 87 10.57 -11.40 -6.84
CA ARG A 87 9.28 -11.30 -7.56
C ARG A 87 8.09 -10.99 -6.65
N VAL A 88 8.34 -10.25 -5.58
CA VAL A 88 7.26 -9.69 -4.75
C VAL A 88 6.62 -8.55 -5.52
N HIS A 89 5.33 -8.67 -5.80
CA HIS A 89 4.56 -7.68 -6.55
C HIS A 89 4.06 -6.54 -5.65
N ALA A 90 3.41 -6.90 -4.55
CA ALA A 90 2.91 -5.94 -3.57
C ALA A 90 3.25 -6.42 -2.16
N LEU A 91 3.40 -5.47 -1.24
CA LEU A 91 3.64 -5.75 0.17
C LEU A 91 2.93 -4.75 1.08
N GLU A 92 2.52 -5.23 2.24
CA GLU A 92 1.99 -4.45 3.36
C GLU A 92 2.76 -4.85 4.62
N ILE A 93 3.10 -3.89 5.48
CA ILE A 93 3.67 -4.18 6.80
C ILE A 93 2.61 -3.92 7.85
N ARG A 94 2.39 -4.91 8.73
CA ARG A 94 1.44 -4.84 9.83
C ARG A 94 2.04 -5.33 11.13
N LYS A 95 1.59 -4.70 12.22
CA LYS A 95 1.95 -5.11 13.58
C LYS A 95 0.88 -6.02 14.16
N GLU A 96 1.31 -7.16 14.69
CA GLU A 96 0.47 -8.14 15.38
C GLU A 96 1.14 -8.51 16.70
N ASN A 97 0.43 -8.34 17.79
CA ASN A 97 0.93 -8.66 19.15
C ASN A 97 2.33 -8.08 19.42
N GLY A 98 2.57 -6.83 18.98
CA GLY A 98 3.84 -6.15 19.19
C GLY A 98 4.93 -6.44 18.17
N THR A 99 4.73 -7.40 17.24
CA THR A 99 5.70 -7.77 16.18
C THR A 99 5.22 -7.33 14.82
N GLU A 100 6.10 -6.77 14.01
CA GLU A 100 5.80 -6.40 12.63
C GLU A 100 6.10 -7.54 11.66
N TYR A 101 5.21 -7.70 10.67
CA TYR A 101 5.31 -8.70 9.61
C TYR A 101 5.04 -8.06 8.26
N ILE A 102 5.71 -8.61 7.23
CA ILE A 102 5.44 -8.30 5.82
C ILE A 102 4.40 -9.30 5.31
N TYR A 103 3.32 -8.79 4.73
CA TYR A 103 2.38 -9.55 3.91
C TYR A 103 2.68 -9.24 2.45
N ALA A 104 2.92 -10.27 1.66
CA ALA A 104 3.43 -10.13 0.29
C ALA A 104 2.63 -10.97 -0.70
N ALA A 105 2.33 -10.40 -1.87
CA ALA A 105 1.76 -11.12 -3.00
C ALA A 105 2.84 -11.40 -4.04
N ARG A 106 2.86 -12.64 -4.57
CA ARG A 106 3.79 -13.12 -5.60
C ARG A 106 3.02 -13.79 -6.74
N PRO A 107 2.49 -13.00 -7.69
CA PRO A 107 1.66 -13.53 -8.76
C PRO A 107 2.38 -14.59 -9.59
N SER A 108 3.64 -14.36 -9.98
CA SER A 108 4.40 -15.33 -10.79
C SER A 108 4.69 -16.65 -10.08
N ASP A 109 4.59 -16.69 -8.76
CA ASP A 109 4.76 -17.92 -7.95
C ASP A 109 3.41 -18.43 -7.43
N HIS A 110 2.30 -17.76 -7.79
CA HIS A 110 0.94 -18.14 -7.43
C HIS A 110 0.74 -18.30 -5.92
N GLU A 111 1.24 -17.30 -5.15
CA GLU A 111 1.19 -17.39 -3.69
C GLU A 111 1.10 -16.01 -3.02
N VAL A 112 0.63 -16.02 -1.77
CA VAL A 112 0.79 -14.93 -0.81
C VAL A 112 1.53 -15.43 0.41
N LEU A 113 2.33 -14.55 1.02
CA LEU A 113 3.26 -14.87 2.09
C LEU A 113 3.04 -13.97 3.30
N LYS A 114 3.31 -14.51 4.49
CA LYS A 114 3.65 -13.73 5.68
C LYS A 114 5.13 -13.96 5.98
N LEU A 115 5.88 -12.86 6.12
CA LEU A 115 7.31 -12.87 6.39
C LEU A 115 7.60 -12.04 7.65
N LYS A 116 8.69 -12.39 8.35
CA LYS A 116 9.31 -11.47 9.30
C LYS A 116 9.99 -10.30 8.54
N LEU A 117 10.33 -9.22 9.22
CA LEU A 117 11.02 -8.07 8.59
C LEU A 117 12.42 -8.42 8.05
N ASN A 118 13.00 -9.55 8.45
CA ASN A 118 14.25 -10.06 7.89
C ASN A 118 14.06 -10.96 6.65
N GLY A 119 12.80 -11.13 6.19
CA GLY A 119 12.46 -11.93 5.03
C GLY A 119 12.22 -13.42 5.29
N GLU A 120 12.36 -13.89 6.53
CA GLU A 120 12.05 -15.27 6.91
C GLU A 120 10.55 -15.54 6.77
N GLN A 121 10.19 -16.63 6.05
CA GLN A 121 8.80 -17.01 5.85
C GLN A 121 8.18 -17.58 7.13
N VAL A 122 7.02 -17.02 7.49
CA VAL A 122 6.19 -17.53 8.61
C VAL A 122 5.15 -18.51 8.10
N TRP A 123 4.41 -18.14 7.04
CA TRP A 123 3.45 -18.99 6.36
C TRP A 123 3.20 -18.54 4.90
N LYS A 124 2.52 -19.39 4.14
CA LYS A 124 2.04 -19.07 2.80
C LYS A 124 0.64 -19.64 2.52
N ILE A 125 -0.04 -19.04 1.55
CA ILE A 125 -1.17 -19.60 0.82
C ILE A 125 -0.71 -19.71 -0.63
N ALA A 126 -0.66 -20.91 -1.19
CA ALA A 126 -0.13 -21.13 -2.54
C ALA A 126 -1.04 -22.06 -3.35
N ALA A 127 -1.13 -21.82 -4.66
CA ALA A 127 -1.85 -22.68 -5.57
C ALA A 127 -1.26 -24.11 -5.63
N SER A 128 0.03 -24.25 -5.41
CA SER A 128 0.74 -25.54 -5.37
C SER A 128 0.53 -26.35 -4.09
N ASP A 129 -0.03 -25.73 -3.02
CA ASP A 129 -0.26 -26.46 -1.76
C ASP A 129 -1.53 -27.32 -1.88
N GLU A 130 -1.38 -28.64 -1.82
CA GLU A 130 -2.49 -29.59 -1.92
C GLU A 130 -3.50 -29.47 -0.77
N ASN A 131 -3.06 -28.97 0.39
CA ASN A 131 -3.94 -28.72 1.53
C ASN A 131 -4.79 -27.45 1.38
N GLN A 132 -4.49 -26.60 0.39
CA GLN A 132 -5.29 -25.44 0.06
C GLN A 132 -6.39 -25.81 -0.93
N ASN A 133 -7.63 -25.50 -0.57
CA ASN A 133 -8.80 -25.77 -1.43
C ASN A 133 -9.66 -24.51 -1.53
N PHE A 134 -9.54 -23.80 -2.66
CA PHE A 134 -10.37 -22.63 -2.98
C PHE A 134 -10.73 -22.59 -4.48
N PRO A 135 -11.83 -21.96 -4.86
CA PRO A 135 -12.28 -21.90 -6.25
C PRO A 135 -11.24 -21.26 -7.17
N ASP A 136 -11.13 -21.75 -8.40
CA ASP A 136 -10.20 -21.25 -9.43
C ASP A 136 -8.71 -21.27 -9.01
N LYS A 137 -8.33 -22.15 -8.09
CA LYS A 137 -6.96 -22.28 -7.56
C LYS A 137 -5.90 -22.37 -8.66
N ASN A 138 -6.20 -23.02 -9.77
CA ASN A 138 -5.32 -23.13 -10.94
C ASN A 138 -5.11 -21.82 -11.71
N LYS A 139 -5.93 -20.80 -11.43
CA LYS A 139 -5.81 -19.45 -11.97
C LYS A 139 -5.24 -18.45 -10.96
N PHE A 140 -4.96 -18.91 -9.73
CA PHE A 140 -4.53 -18.01 -8.65
C PHE A 140 -3.30 -17.21 -9.03
N ASN A 141 -3.48 -15.89 -9.10
CA ASN A 141 -2.44 -14.95 -9.54
C ASN A 141 -2.62 -13.61 -8.78
N PRO A 142 -2.30 -13.61 -7.46
CA PRO A 142 -2.67 -12.55 -6.54
C PRO A 142 -1.87 -11.26 -6.78
N CYS A 143 -2.57 -10.13 -6.82
CA CYS A 143 -1.96 -8.80 -6.91
C CYS A 143 -1.54 -8.24 -5.55
N ALA A 144 -2.40 -8.41 -4.52
CA ALA A 144 -2.18 -7.86 -3.20
C ALA A 144 -2.86 -8.71 -2.11
N VAL A 145 -2.47 -8.48 -0.87
CA VAL A 145 -3.03 -9.13 0.32
C VAL A 145 -3.11 -8.11 1.46
N THR A 146 -4.19 -8.16 2.23
CA THR A 146 -4.33 -7.43 3.50
C THR A 146 -4.96 -8.33 4.57
N VAL A 147 -4.78 -7.97 5.84
CA VAL A 147 -5.26 -8.77 6.97
C VAL A 147 -6.05 -7.89 7.93
N ALA A 148 -7.24 -8.35 8.33
CA ALA A 148 -8.03 -7.69 9.34
C ALA A 148 -7.52 -8.00 10.76
N PRO A 149 -7.89 -7.20 11.79
CA PRO A 149 -7.43 -7.42 13.18
C PRO A 149 -7.84 -8.76 13.78
N ASP A 150 -8.92 -9.39 13.31
CA ASP A 150 -9.36 -10.73 13.72
C ASP A 150 -8.53 -11.86 13.08
N GLY A 151 -7.57 -11.52 12.21
CA GLY A 151 -6.73 -12.44 11.47
C GLY A 151 -7.32 -12.90 10.14
N SER A 152 -8.51 -12.45 9.75
CA SER A 152 -9.07 -12.72 8.40
C SER A 152 -8.15 -12.16 7.32
N ILE A 153 -7.84 -12.97 6.31
CA ILE A 153 -6.91 -12.65 5.23
C ILE A 153 -7.73 -12.39 3.95
N PHE A 154 -7.49 -11.26 3.30
CA PHE A 154 -8.14 -10.90 2.05
C PHE A 154 -7.10 -10.78 0.93
N VAL A 155 -7.29 -11.54 -0.14
CA VAL A 155 -6.38 -11.62 -1.27
C VAL A 155 -7.06 -11.11 -2.52
N ALA A 156 -6.54 -10.05 -3.11
CA ALA A 156 -7.01 -9.54 -4.40
C ALA A 156 -6.36 -10.37 -5.53
N ASP A 157 -7.14 -11.30 -6.11
CA ASP A 157 -6.69 -12.19 -7.18
C ASP A 157 -6.96 -11.57 -8.57
N GLY A 158 -6.44 -10.36 -8.76
CA GLY A 158 -6.75 -9.53 -9.93
C GLY A 158 -6.09 -9.97 -11.24
N TYR A 159 -4.96 -10.64 -11.20
CA TYR A 159 -4.33 -11.23 -12.39
C TYR A 159 -4.82 -12.65 -12.66
N GLY A 160 -5.58 -13.22 -11.75
CA GLY A 160 -6.18 -14.55 -11.86
C GLY A 160 -7.68 -14.50 -12.12
N SER A 161 -8.46 -14.70 -11.07
CA SER A 161 -9.90 -14.89 -11.17
C SER A 161 -10.73 -13.61 -11.15
N ASN A 162 -10.13 -12.45 -10.85
CA ASN A 162 -10.82 -11.18 -10.59
C ASN A 162 -11.81 -11.25 -9.41
N TYR A 163 -11.52 -12.07 -8.40
CA TYR A 163 -12.21 -12.08 -7.12
C TYR A 163 -11.27 -11.60 -6.01
N VAL A 164 -11.86 -11.04 -4.96
CA VAL A 164 -11.20 -10.99 -3.66
C VAL A 164 -11.53 -12.28 -2.93
N LEU A 165 -10.52 -13.02 -2.51
CA LEU A 165 -10.64 -14.26 -1.75
C LEU A 165 -10.49 -13.97 -0.27
N LYS A 166 -11.41 -14.46 0.57
CA LYS A 166 -11.35 -14.39 2.03
C LYS A 166 -10.91 -15.73 2.60
N PHE A 167 -9.89 -15.69 3.45
CA PHE A 167 -9.43 -16.82 4.25
C PHE A 167 -9.54 -16.45 5.73
N ASP A 168 -9.72 -17.46 6.59
CA ASP A 168 -9.66 -17.27 8.03
C ASP A 168 -8.19 -17.14 8.53
N LYS A 169 -8.02 -16.90 9.84
CA LYS A 169 -6.72 -16.79 10.51
C LYS A 169 -5.85 -18.04 10.37
N ASP A 170 -6.46 -19.22 10.14
CA ASP A 170 -5.81 -20.51 9.93
C ASP A 170 -5.56 -20.81 8.45
N ARG A 171 -5.79 -19.82 7.58
CA ARG A 171 -5.60 -19.86 6.12
C ARG A 171 -6.57 -20.80 5.40
N LYS A 172 -7.71 -21.12 6.01
CA LYS A 172 -8.78 -21.86 5.34
C LYS A 172 -9.64 -20.91 4.53
N PHE A 173 -9.95 -21.30 3.30
CA PHE A 173 -10.85 -20.53 2.44
C PHE A 173 -12.25 -20.41 3.07
N VAL A 174 -12.77 -19.19 3.08
CA VAL A 174 -14.09 -18.85 3.63
C VAL A 174 -15.07 -18.51 2.52
N SER A 175 -14.73 -17.50 1.70
CA SER A 175 -15.60 -16.97 0.66
C SER A 175 -14.82 -16.22 -0.41
N ARG A 176 -15.51 -15.83 -1.48
CA ARG A 176 -15.00 -14.88 -2.48
C ARG A 176 -16.09 -13.91 -2.90
N PHE A 177 -15.71 -12.73 -3.36
CA PHE A 177 -16.65 -11.71 -3.82
C PHE A 177 -16.11 -10.90 -4.98
N GLY A 178 -16.99 -10.11 -5.62
CA GLY A 178 -16.69 -9.34 -6.82
C GLY A 178 -16.86 -10.19 -8.09
N GLY A 179 -15.74 -10.63 -8.66
CA GLY A 179 -15.70 -11.35 -9.94
C GLY A 179 -15.57 -10.41 -11.14
N PRO A 180 -15.29 -10.96 -12.33
CA PRO A 180 -14.99 -10.16 -13.51
C PRO A 180 -16.21 -9.34 -14.00
N GLY A 181 -15.97 -8.08 -14.37
CA GLY A 181 -16.97 -7.18 -14.93
C GLY A 181 -16.59 -5.71 -14.83
N ALA A 182 -17.37 -4.84 -15.49
CA ALA A 182 -17.17 -3.39 -15.48
C ALA A 182 -18.17 -2.66 -14.56
N GLU A 183 -19.31 -3.29 -14.27
CA GLU A 183 -20.36 -2.74 -13.40
C GLU A 183 -19.89 -2.61 -11.94
N GLU A 184 -20.60 -1.81 -11.15
CA GLU A 184 -20.34 -1.67 -9.71
C GLU A 184 -20.50 -3.03 -9.01
N GLY A 185 -19.58 -3.35 -8.10
CA GLY A 185 -19.53 -4.66 -7.47
C GLY A 185 -18.87 -5.75 -8.31
N LYS A 186 -18.24 -5.39 -9.43
CA LYS A 186 -17.40 -6.28 -10.25
C LYS A 186 -16.03 -5.67 -10.49
N PHE A 187 -15.05 -6.52 -10.80
CA PHE A 187 -13.67 -6.12 -11.00
C PHE A 187 -13.18 -6.34 -12.42
N ASN A 188 -12.41 -5.37 -12.89
CA ASN A 188 -11.47 -5.55 -13.98
C ASN A 188 -10.08 -5.30 -13.40
N THR A 189 -9.46 -6.36 -12.94
CA THR A 189 -8.21 -6.37 -12.14
C THR A 189 -8.39 -5.69 -10.77
N CYS A 190 -8.90 -6.43 -9.76
CA CYS A 190 -8.80 -6.02 -8.36
C CYS A 190 -7.32 -6.08 -7.96
N HIS A 191 -6.66 -4.91 -7.86
CA HIS A 191 -5.20 -4.86 -7.81
C HIS A 191 -4.64 -4.52 -6.43
N GLY A 192 -5.00 -3.38 -5.87
CA GLY A 192 -4.65 -2.99 -4.51
C GLY A 192 -5.81 -3.26 -3.55
N ILE A 193 -5.52 -3.63 -2.32
CA ILE A 193 -6.50 -3.82 -1.25
C ILE A 193 -5.92 -3.38 0.08
N ALA A 194 -6.71 -2.72 0.91
CA ALA A 194 -6.35 -2.38 2.29
C ALA A 194 -7.54 -2.53 3.23
N PHE A 195 -7.27 -2.95 4.47
CA PHE A 195 -8.23 -2.89 5.56
C PHE A 195 -8.36 -1.44 6.05
N ASP A 196 -9.58 -0.90 6.03
CA ASP A 196 -9.88 0.49 6.41
C ASP A 196 -10.76 0.53 7.67
N SER A 197 -10.17 0.95 8.78
CA SER A 197 -10.86 1.15 10.07
C SER A 197 -11.28 2.60 10.31
N ARG A 198 -11.13 3.51 9.35
CA ARG A 198 -11.49 4.92 9.49
C ARG A 198 -12.99 5.17 9.47
N GLN A 199 -13.76 4.26 8.91
CA GLN A 199 -15.22 4.35 8.82
C GLN A 199 -15.88 3.88 10.13
N ASP A 200 -17.17 4.11 10.29
CA ASP A 200 -17.94 3.68 11.47
C ASP A 200 -17.92 2.15 11.65
N LYS A 201 -17.88 1.43 10.54
CA LYS A 201 -17.61 -0.01 10.50
C LYS A 201 -16.37 -0.26 9.66
N PRO A 202 -15.54 -1.24 10.03
CA PRO A 202 -14.38 -1.63 9.21
C PRO A 202 -14.81 -2.05 7.80
N LEU A 203 -14.07 -1.61 6.80
CA LEU A 203 -14.30 -1.90 5.39
C LEU A 203 -13.00 -2.35 4.72
N LEU A 204 -13.13 -2.91 3.53
CA LEU A 204 -12.04 -3.12 2.59
C LEU A 204 -12.09 -2.03 1.53
N LEU A 205 -10.97 -1.37 1.32
CA LEU A 205 -10.77 -0.41 0.25
C LEU A 205 -10.04 -1.10 -0.89
N VAL A 206 -10.70 -1.26 -2.05
CA VAL A 206 -10.20 -2.04 -3.17
C VAL A 206 -9.98 -1.16 -4.40
N CYS A 207 -8.78 -1.25 -4.99
CA CYS A 207 -8.43 -0.64 -6.26
C CYS A 207 -8.95 -1.51 -7.41
N ASN A 208 -10.00 -1.09 -8.07
CA ASN A 208 -10.53 -1.68 -9.28
C ASN A 208 -9.82 -1.07 -10.49
N ARG A 209 -8.56 -1.57 -10.74
CA ARG A 209 -7.54 -0.88 -11.53
C ARG A 209 -7.99 -0.52 -12.93
N ASN A 210 -8.41 -1.49 -13.72
CA ASN A 210 -8.76 -1.27 -15.12
C ASN A 210 -10.18 -0.67 -15.29
N ASN A 211 -10.97 -0.61 -14.21
CA ASN A 211 -12.20 0.15 -14.15
C ASN A 211 -11.98 1.60 -13.64
N ASN A 212 -10.72 2.00 -13.42
CA ASN A 212 -10.29 3.36 -13.05
C ASN A 212 -10.99 3.93 -11.82
N ARG A 213 -11.27 3.09 -10.81
CA ARG A 213 -12.01 3.49 -9.61
C ARG A 213 -11.54 2.75 -8.36
N VAL A 214 -11.92 3.26 -7.19
CA VAL A 214 -11.74 2.61 -5.89
C VAL A 214 -13.09 2.42 -5.22
N GLU A 215 -13.24 1.31 -4.53
CA GLU A 215 -14.50 0.81 -4.00
C GLU A 215 -14.37 0.39 -2.54
N TYR A 216 -15.45 0.63 -1.76
CA TYR A 216 -15.61 0.02 -0.45
C TYR A 216 -16.43 -1.27 -0.53
N TRP A 217 -15.96 -2.25 0.22
CA TRP A 217 -16.62 -3.52 0.48
C TRP A 217 -16.64 -3.78 1.98
N ASP A 218 -17.67 -4.44 2.49
CA ASP A 218 -17.62 -4.91 3.87
C ASP A 218 -16.75 -6.19 3.99
N LEU A 219 -16.51 -6.63 5.23
CA LEU A 219 -15.68 -7.81 5.48
C LEU A 219 -16.35 -9.14 5.12
N ASP A 220 -17.66 -9.12 4.80
CA ASP A 220 -18.40 -10.27 4.32
C ASP A 220 -18.50 -10.32 2.79
N GLY A 221 -17.90 -9.32 2.13
CA GLY A 221 -17.84 -9.24 0.68
C GLY A 221 -19.06 -8.61 0.02
N ILE A 222 -19.82 -7.81 0.77
CA ILE A 222 -20.92 -7.00 0.22
C ILE A 222 -20.35 -5.69 -0.31
N PHE A 223 -20.68 -5.38 -1.56
CA PHE A 223 -20.34 -4.08 -2.16
C PHE A 223 -21.07 -2.95 -1.42
N VAL A 224 -20.32 -1.90 -1.05
CA VAL A 224 -20.86 -0.75 -0.32
C VAL A 224 -21.03 0.44 -1.23
N LYS A 225 -19.97 0.90 -1.87
CA LYS A 225 -20.02 2.06 -2.79
C LYS A 225 -18.71 2.24 -3.56
N VAL A 226 -18.76 2.96 -4.66
CA VAL A 226 -17.60 3.59 -5.29
C VAL A 226 -17.26 4.88 -4.52
N ILE A 227 -15.99 5.08 -4.19
CA ILE A 227 -15.53 6.27 -3.46
C ILE A 227 -15.03 7.34 -4.41
N GLN A 228 -14.27 6.92 -5.42
CA GLN A 228 -13.66 7.81 -6.41
C GLN A 228 -13.64 7.14 -7.77
N LYS A 229 -14.02 7.89 -8.81
CA LYS A 229 -13.97 7.53 -10.23
C LYS A 229 -12.89 8.36 -10.93
N ASP A 230 -12.61 8.03 -12.18
CA ASP A 230 -11.67 8.77 -13.04
C ASP A 230 -10.22 8.80 -12.52
N LEU A 231 -9.87 7.78 -11.73
CA LEU A 231 -8.48 7.50 -11.41
C LEU A 231 -7.78 6.89 -12.63
N ARG A 232 -6.46 7.04 -12.70
CA ARG A 232 -5.66 6.55 -13.83
C ARG A 232 -5.01 5.21 -13.50
N MET A 233 -5.81 4.13 -13.47
CA MET A 233 -5.37 2.78 -13.12
C MET A 233 -4.76 2.71 -11.71
N PRO A 234 -5.57 2.89 -10.63
CA PRO A 234 -5.06 2.83 -9.25
C PRO A 234 -4.48 1.44 -8.96
N ALA A 235 -3.19 1.38 -8.62
CA ALA A 235 -2.46 0.12 -8.50
C ALA A 235 -2.35 -0.39 -7.06
N ALA A 236 -2.24 0.47 -6.09
CA ALA A 236 -2.14 0.10 -4.68
C ALA A 236 -2.90 1.09 -3.80
N VAL A 237 -3.01 0.77 -2.53
CA VAL A 237 -3.56 1.67 -1.51
C VAL A 237 -2.82 1.48 -0.20
N HIS A 238 -2.46 2.60 0.44
CA HIS A 238 -2.00 2.61 1.82
C HIS A 238 -2.76 3.68 2.61
N ILE A 239 -3.14 3.34 3.84
CA ILE A 239 -3.96 4.19 4.71
C ILE A 239 -3.14 4.62 5.92
N ARG A 240 -3.16 5.94 6.20
CA ARG A 240 -2.59 6.49 7.43
C ARG A 240 -3.40 7.69 7.91
N GLY A 241 -3.77 7.68 9.20
CA GLY A 241 -4.63 8.71 9.78
C GLY A 241 -5.93 8.86 8.99
N ASN A 242 -6.26 10.06 8.56
CA ASN A 242 -7.46 10.35 7.78
C ASN A 242 -7.27 10.18 6.26
N TYR A 243 -6.10 9.75 5.79
CA TYR A 243 -5.77 9.76 4.38
C TYR A 243 -5.50 8.37 3.83
N ALA A 244 -5.78 8.21 2.54
CA ALA A 244 -5.41 7.04 1.75
C ALA A 244 -4.66 7.52 0.50
N VAL A 245 -3.51 6.92 0.19
CA VAL A 245 -2.71 7.23 -1.00
C VAL A 245 -2.86 6.13 -2.03
N PHE A 246 -3.03 6.53 -3.29
CA PHE A 246 -3.22 5.68 -4.45
C PHE A 246 -2.18 6.04 -5.52
N PRO A 247 -1.18 5.19 -5.78
CA PRO A 247 -0.36 5.30 -6.98
C PRO A 247 -1.21 4.88 -8.17
N GLU A 248 -1.27 5.72 -9.18
CA GLU A 248 -2.02 5.49 -10.41
C GLU A 248 -1.04 5.16 -11.54
N LEU A 249 -1.07 3.93 -12.03
CA LEU A 249 -0.09 3.39 -12.98
C LEU A 249 0.15 4.30 -14.20
N GLN A 250 -0.85 5.09 -14.57
CA GLN A 250 -0.75 6.08 -15.64
C GLN A 250 -0.27 7.46 -15.14
N GLY A 251 0.79 7.46 -14.34
CA GLY A 251 1.62 8.64 -14.07
C GLY A 251 0.94 9.72 -13.22
N ARG A 252 0.34 9.33 -12.08
CA ARG A 252 -0.16 10.24 -11.06
C ARG A 252 -0.24 9.54 -9.71
N VAL A 253 -0.18 10.28 -8.62
CA VAL A 253 -0.47 9.79 -7.26
C VAL A 253 -1.58 10.62 -6.67
N THR A 254 -2.69 9.99 -6.29
CA THR A 254 -3.84 10.67 -5.66
C THR A 254 -3.91 10.32 -4.17
N ILE A 255 -4.16 11.33 -3.35
CA ILE A 255 -4.42 11.19 -1.92
C ILE A 255 -5.88 11.57 -1.68
N LEU A 256 -6.63 10.64 -1.09
CA LEU A 256 -8.02 10.87 -0.69
C LEU A 256 -8.11 11.06 0.82
N ALA A 257 -8.94 12.00 1.25
CA ALA A 257 -9.38 12.13 2.63
C ALA A 257 -10.39 11.00 2.98
N LYS A 258 -10.73 10.88 4.27
CA LYS A 258 -11.65 9.86 4.79
C LYS A 258 -13.03 9.87 4.10
N ASP A 259 -13.51 11.05 3.70
CA ASP A 259 -14.80 11.23 3.00
C ASP A 259 -14.74 10.88 1.49
N GLY A 260 -13.55 10.60 0.96
CA GLY A 260 -13.31 10.31 -0.44
C GLY A 260 -12.96 11.52 -1.29
N SER A 261 -12.92 12.73 -0.73
CA SER A 261 -12.49 13.93 -1.44
C SER A 261 -11.00 13.88 -1.76
N ILE A 262 -10.58 14.53 -2.85
CA ILE A 262 -9.17 14.61 -3.25
C ILE A 262 -8.45 15.64 -2.37
N ALA A 263 -7.58 15.15 -1.48
CA ALA A 263 -6.74 15.97 -0.62
C ALA A 263 -5.49 16.48 -1.35
N ALA A 264 -4.90 15.68 -2.23
CA ALA A 264 -3.78 16.10 -3.09
C ALA A 264 -3.62 15.20 -4.31
N GLN A 265 -2.96 15.71 -5.35
CA GLN A 265 -2.46 14.94 -6.48
C GLN A 265 -1.00 15.32 -6.74
N LEU A 266 -0.14 14.32 -6.92
CA LEU A 266 1.31 14.49 -7.01
C LEU A 266 1.84 13.83 -8.29
N GLY A 267 2.95 14.36 -8.79
CA GLY A 267 3.73 13.74 -9.86
C GLY A 267 2.96 13.54 -11.16
N ASP A 268 1.91 14.34 -11.41
CA ASP A 268 1.06 14.20 -12.60
C ASP A 268 1.89 14.37 -13.87
N ASN A 269 1.94 13.32 -14.68
CA ASN A 269 2.68 13.31 -15.94
C ASN A 269 1.80 13.84 -17.07
N PRO A 270 2.15 14.98 -17.69
CA PRO A 270 1.39 15.51 -18.81
C PRO A 270 1.59 14.71 -20.11
N LYS A 271 2.67 13.93 -20.23
CA LYS A 271 3.05 13.20 -21.43
C LYS A 271 2.43 11.79 -21.43
N ALA A 272 1.37 11.61 -22.19
CA ALA A 272 0.61 10.34 -22.23
C ALA A 272 1.46 9.14 -22.67
N ASP A 273 2.40 9.32 -23.58
CA ASP A 273 3.32 8.31 -24.10
C ASP A 273 4.36 7.82 -23.08
N GLN A 274 4.57 8.59 -22.01
CA GLN A 274 5.46 8.21 -20.90
C GLN A 274 4.72 7.47 -19.76
N ARG A 275 3.40 7.49 -19.75
CA ARG A 275 2.59 6.87 -18.69
C ARG A 275 2.53 5.35 -18.85
N ALA A 276 2.55 4.62 -17.74
CA ALA A 276 2.55 3.15 -17.72
C ALA A 276 3.63 2.53 -18.64
N ASN A 277 4.77 3.22 -18.78
CA ASN A 277 5.87 2.81 -19.64
C ASN A 277 7.01 2.19 -18.83
N PHE A 278 7.01 0.85 -18.71
CA PHE A 278 8.03 0.09 -17.99
C PHE A 278 9.46 0.37 -18.47
N GLY A 279 9.62 0.58 -19.78
CA GLY A 279 10.91 0.74 -20.44
C GLY A 279 11.40 2.18 -20.57
N LEU A 280 10.66 3.17 -20.02
CA LEU A 280 11.04 4.58 -20.16
C LEU A 280 12.42 4.81 -19.51
N PRO A 281 13.45 5.20 -20.30
CA PRO A 281 14.81 5.28 -19.82
C PRO A 281 15.04 6.53 -18.94
N PRO A 282 16.03 6.49 -18.02
CA PRO A 282 16.26 7.55 -17.02
C PRO A 282 16.49 8.95 -17.60
N GLU A 283 17.10 9.06 -18.78
CA GLU A 283 17.35 10.33 -19.46
C GLU A 283 16.07 11.05 -19.93
N GLN A 284 14.94 10.34 -19.98
CA GLN A 284 13.64 10.92 -20.30
C GLN A 284 12.80 11.26 -19.07
N TRP A 285 13.29 10.94 -17.87
CA TRP A 285 12.57 11.23 -16.65
C TRP A 285 12.58 12.72 -16.33
N THR A 286 11.46 13.21 -15.85
CA THR A 286 11.37 14.55 -15.29
C THR A 286 11.32 14.44 -13.75
N GLU A 287 12.09 15.26 -13.07
CA GLU A 287 12.12 15.29 -11.62
C GLU A 287 10.75 15.69 -11.05
N GLY A 288 10.30 14.97 -10.00
CA GLY A 288 8.99 15.19 -9.39
C GLY A 288 7.79 14.73 -10.23
N ILE A 289 8.01 14.18 -11.44
CA ILE A 289 6.96 13.61 -12.29
C ILE A 289 7.06 12.08 -12.28
N THR A 290 5.93 11.40 -12.10
CA THR A 290 5.85 9.94 -12.13
C THR A 290 5.50 9.42 -13.52
N ASN A 291 5.97 8.21 -13.85
CA ASN A 291 5.65 7.56 -15.12
C ASN A 291 4.73 6.36 -14.93
N SER A 292 5.08 5.48 -14.00
CA SER A 292 4.34 4.24 -13.74
C SER A 292 4.30 3.95 -12.24
N PRO A 293 3.78 4.88 -11.40
CA PRO A 293 3.72 4.68 -9.95
C PRO A 293 2.85 3.47 -9.64
N HIS A 294 3.38 2.54 -8.84
CA HIS A 294 2.74 1.26 -8.61
C HIS A 294 2.53 0.94 -7.13
N GLY A 295 3.49 1.26 -6.27
CA GLY A 295 3.35 1.18 -4.82
C GLY A 295 3.53 2.55 -4.18
N ALA A 296 2.78 2.82 -3.13
CA ALA A 296 2.91 4.04 -2.36
C ALA A 296 2.63 3.82 -0.87
N SER A 297 3.27 4.62 -0.03
CA SER A 297 3.02 4.65 1.41
C SER A 297 3.08 6.06 1.96
N LEU A 298 2.33 6.30 3.03
CA LEU A 298 2.38 7.50 3.86
C LEU A 298 3.21 7.20 5.11
N ASP A 299 4.20 8.03 5.43
CA ASP A 299 4.91 7.95 6.70
C ASP A 299 4.11 8.61 7.85
N PRO A 300 4.56 8.55 9.12
CA PRO A 300 3.85 9.16 10.25
C PRO A 300 3.61 10.66 10.13
N ASP A 301 4.46 11.38 9.39
CA ASP A 301 4.32 12.81 9.11
C ASP A 301 3.46 13.10 7.87
N LEU A 302 2.89 12.08 7.23
CA LEU A 302 2.14 12.13 5.96
C LEU A 302 3.02 12.44 4.73
N ASN A 303 4.35 12.29 4.81
CA ASN A 303 5.16 12.31 3.59
C ASN A 303 4.82 11.09 2.73
N VAL A 304 4.92 11.26 1.43
CA VAL A 304 4.56 10.21 0.45
C VAL A 304 5.82 9.58 -0.12
N ILE A 305 5.93 8.26 0.01
CA ILE A 305 6.94 7.44 -0.67
C ILE A 305 6.25 6.69 -1.79
N VAL A 306 6.85 6.70 -2.98
CA VAL A 306 6.30 6.02 -4.18
C VAL A 306 7.38 5.23 -4.88
N SER A 307 7.09 4.00 -5.23
CA SER A 307 7.92 3.17 -6.10
C SER A 307 7.22 2.94 -7.44
N GLU A 308 7.98 3.00 -8.52
CA GLU A 308 7.45 2.82 -9.87
C GLU A 308 7.67 1.41 -10.41
N TRP A 309 6.73 0.93 -11.22
CA TRP A 309 6.92 -0.20 -12.11
C TRP A 309 7.86 0.23 -13.24
N SER A 310 9.12 -0.23 -13.18
CA SER A 310 10.18 0.28 -14.06
C SER A 310 11.29 -0.73 -14.25
N LYS A 311 11.79 -0.83 -15.48
CA LYS A 311 13.00 -1.60 -15.81
C LYS A 311 14.24 -1.11 -15.04
N PHE A 312 14.30 0.19 -14.74
CA PHE A 312 15.47 0.82 -14.13
C PHE A 312 15.33 1.02 -12.62
N GLY A 313 14.10 0.87 -12.09
CA GLY A 313 13.76 1.15 -10.70
C GLY A 313 13.78 2.65 -10.38
N ARG A 314 12.73 3.14 -9.71
CA ARG A 314 12.63 4.54 -9.33
C ARG A 314 11.80 4.66 -8.06
N VAL A 315 12.35 5.37 -7.08
CA VAL A 315 11.66 5.64 -5.81
C VAL A 315 11.64 7.13 -5.56
N HIS A 316 10.48 7.65 -5.18
CA HIS A 316 10.23 9.06 -4.97
C HIS A 316 9.85 9.34 -3.52
N LYS A 317 10.09 10.59 -3.09
CA LYS A 317 9.54 11.15 -1.86
C LYS A 317 8.96 12.53 -2.10
N TRP A 318 7.80 12.77 -1.52
CA TRP A 318 7.23 14.12 -1.36
C TRP A 318 7.04 14.40 0.12
N ALA A 319 7.53 15.55 0.57
CA ALA A 319 7.34 16.02 1.93
C ALA A 319 6.09 16.88 2.01
N VAL A 320 5.23 16.62 3.00
CA VAL A 320 4.08 17.48 3.30
C VAL A 320 4.54 18.84 3.79
N GLN A 321 3.93 19.90 3.32
CA GLN A 321 4.16 21.26 3.80
C GLN A 321 3.32 21.48 5.06
N LYS A 322 3.97 21.85 6.15
CA LYS A 322 3.35 22.21 7.44
C LYS A 322 2.80 23.63 7.41
#